data_3b19c7794976911a9491f34b8b570b29
#
_entry.id   3b19c7794976911a9491f34b8b570b29
#
_cell.length_a   1.000
_cell.length_b   1.000
_cell.length_c   1.000
_cell.angle_alpha   90.00
_cell.angle_beta   90.00
_cell.angle_gamma   90.00
#
_symmetry.space_group_name_H-M   'P 1'
#
loop_
_entity.id
_entity.type
_entity.pdbx_description
1 polymer ?
#
loop_
_entity_poly.entity_id
_entity_poly.type
_entity_poly.pdbx_seq_one_letter_code
_entity_poly.pdbx_strand_id
1 'polypeptide(L)'
;STAMGIATFHEETYAVLGDLAFLHDLSALAQPTKDPLTLIVIDNDGGGIFSTLPQRGVEGFEKIFGTPHGQDLAKIVAGFGISHEVVASVEELKVAMRRVHPALHIIIAKMPDRESNAQTIEAVLARYRELVAL
;
A
#
# COMPACT_ATOMS: atom_id res chain seq x y z
N SER A 1 6.86 -7.07 -10.08
CA SER A 1 7.75 -8.04 -10.74
C SER A 1 8.68 -8.77 -9.78
N THR A 2 9.45 -8.10 -8.94
CA THR A 2 10.39 -8.76 -7.99
C THR A 2 9.69 -9.77 -7.08
N ALA A 3 8.55 -9.41 -6.47
CA ALA A 3 7.79 -10.32 -5.61
C ALA A 3 7.33 -11.58 -6.34
N MET A 4 6.95 -11.46 -7.60
CA MET A 4 6.57 -12.61 -8.45
C MET A 4 7.76 -13.56 -8.66
N GLY A 5 8.97 -13.00 -8.90
CA GLY A 5 10.18 -13.82 -9.02
C GLY A 5 10.54 -14.55 -7.74
N ILE A 6 10.30 -13.94 -6.57
CA ILE A 6 10.52 -14.59 -5.27
C ILE A 6 9.51 -15.71 -5.05
N ALA A 7 8.25 -15.50 -5.42
CA ALA A 7 7.18 -16.49 -5.24
C ALA A 7 7.45 -17.82 -5.96
N THR A 8 8.23 -17.83 -7.04
CA THR A 8 8.58 -19.08 -7.75
C THR A 8 9.41 -20.06 -6.92
N PHE A 9 9.99 -19.60 -5.81
CA PHE A 9 10.88 -20.40 -4.96
C PHE A 9 10.31 -20.66 -3.56
N HIS A 10 9.09 -20.18 -3.28
CA HIS A 10 8.48 -20.26 -1.95
C HIS A 10 7.03 -20.71 -2.06
N GLU A 11 6.60 -21.56 -1.12
CA GLU A 11 5.22 -22.08 -1.06
C GLU A 11 4.20 -20.99 -0.70
N GLU A 12 4.64 -19.94 -0.01
CA GLU A 12 3.81 -18.80 0.38
C GLU A 12 4.65 -17.52 0.40
N THR A 13 4.21 -16.50 -0.31
CA THR A 13 4.91 -15.22 -0.40
C THR A 13 3.96 -14.06 -0.12
N TYR A 14 4.38 -13.17 0.77
CA TYR A 14 3.71 -11.89 1.01
C TYR A 14 4.61 -10.74 0.60
N ALA A 15 4.05 -9.74 -0.07
CA ALA A 15 4.74 -8.51 -0.39
C ALA A 15 3.86 -7.30 -0.06
N VAL A 16 4.47 -6.26 0.51
CA VAL A 16 3.77 -5.01 0.85
C VAL A 16 4.40 -3.87 0.09
N LEU A 17 3.59 -3.06 -0.58
CA LEU A 17 4.05 -1.87 -1.31
C LEU A 17 3.02 -0.75 -1.22
N GLY A 18 3.48 0.49 -1.40
CA GLY A 18 2.58 1.63 -1.54
C GLY A 18 1.93 1.69 -2.92
N ASP A 19 0.87 2.46 -3.02
CA ASP A 19 0.07 2.67 -4.23
C ASP A 19 0.89 3.20 -5.42
N LEU A 20 1.76 4.20 -5.21
CA LEU A 20 2.62 4.72 -6.28
C LEU A 20 3.61 3.68 -6.79
N ALA A 21 4.21 2.87 -5.90
CA ALA A 21 5.09 1.78 -6.30
C ALA A 21 4.33 0.69 -7.06
N PHE A 22 3.09 0.40 -6.65
CA PHE A 22 2.21 -0.52 -7.34
C PHE A 22 1.85 -0.01 -8.75
N LEU A 23 1.41 1.25 -8.87
CA LEU A 23 1.08 1.88 -10.14
C LEU A 23 2.27 1.94 -11.09
N HIS A 24 3.48 2.10 -10.57
CA HIS A 24 4.70 2.14 -11.37
C HIS A 24 5.05 0.79 -12.02
N ASP A 25 4.67 -0.34 -11.40
CA ASP A 25 4.97 -1.70 -11.87
C ASP A 25 3.73 -2.44 -12.41
N LEU A 26 2.69 -1.72 -12.84
CA LEU A 26 1.44 -2.31 -13.36
C LEU A 26 1.65 -3.25 -14.54
N SER A 27 2.68 -3.03 -15.35
CA SER A 27 3.00 -3.89 -16.49
C SER A 27 3.28 -5.34 -16.08
N ALA A 28 3.74 -5.57 -14.85
CA ALA A 28 3.93 -6.92 -14.31
C ALA A 28 2.62 -7.70 -14.20
N LEU A 29 1.48 -7.02 -14.04
CA LEU A 29 0.17 -7.65 -13.96
C LEU A 29 -0.32 -8.23 -15.29
N ALA A 30 0.27 -7.84 -16.42
CA ALA A 30 -0.06 -8.40 -17.73
C ALA A 30 0.36 -9.89 -17.85
N GLN A 31 1.31 -10.32 -17.03
CA GLN A 31 1.75 -11.72 -16.94
C GLN A 31 1.86 -12.13 -15.46
N PRO A 32 0.73 -12.30 -14.76
CA PRO A 32 0.74 -12.60 -13.34
C PRO A 32 1.34 -13.98 -13.09
N THR A 33 2.04 -14.11 -11.95
CA THR A 33 2.53 -15.42 -11.51
C THR A 33 1.37 -16.37 -11.20
N LYS A 34 1.61 -17.66 -11.44
CA LYS A 34 0.72 -18.74 -11.01
C LYS A 34 1.11 -19.30 -9.63
N ASP A 35 2.19 -18.81 -9.07
CA ASP A 35 2.68 -19.20 -7.76
C ASP A 35 1.93 -18.41 -6.66
N PRO A 36 1.79 -18.97 -5.44
CA PRO A 36 1.11 -18.30 -4.34
C PRO A 36 1.80 -17.00 -3.94
N LEU A 37 1.15 -15.88 -4.21
CA LEU A 37 1.63 -14.54 -3.84
C LEU A 37 0.46 -13.67 -3.38
N THR A 38 0.51 -13.24 -2.13
CA THR A 38 -0.39 -12.20 -1.62
C THR A 38 0.32 -10.85 -1.64
N LEU A 39 -0.18 -9.94 -2.48
CA LEU A 39 0.34 -8.59 -2.62
C LEU A 39 -0.56 -7.62 -1.85
N ILE A 40 -0.03 -6.96 -0.83
CA ILE A 40 -0.75 -5.97 -0.04
C ILE A 40 -0.36 -4.58 -0.53
N VAL A 41 -1.32 -3.84 -1.08
CA VAL A 41 -1.13 -2.47 -1.56
C VAL A 41 -1.69 -1.50 -0.53
N ILE A 42 -0.82 -0.68 0.06
CA ILE A 42 -1.21 0.39 0.97
C ILE A 42 -1.63 1.59 0.12
N ASP A 43 -2.93 1.83 0.07
CA ASP A 43 -3.54 2.86 -0.76
C ASP A 43 -3.90 4.09 0.08
N ASN A 44 -3.07 5.12 0.01
CA ASN A 44 -3.25 6.42 0.67
C ASN A 44 -3.34 7.59 -0.32
N ASP A 45 -3.57 7.30 -1.59
CA ASP A 45 -3.68 8.24 -2.70
C ASP A 45 -2.43 9.11 -2.86
N GLY A 46 -1.24 8.48 -2.89
CA GLY A 46 -0.01 9.15 -3.29
C GLY A 46 1.14 9.16 -2.29
N GLY A 47 1.97 10.19 -2.32
CA GLY A 47 3.23 10.32 -1.60
C GLY A 47 3.09 10.62 -0.11
N GLY A 48 2.46 9.74 0.67
CA GLY A 48 2.16 9.96 2.09
C GLY A 48 3.36 10.25 2.98
N ILE A 49 4.53 9.71 2.65
CA ILE A 49 5.77 9.96 3.41
C ILE A 49 6.14 11.45 3.42
N PHE A 50 5.89 12.17 2.35
CA PHE A 50 6.24 13.59 2.25
C PHE A 50 5.42 14.49 3.21
N SER A 51 4.24 14.04 3.63
CA SER A 51 3.41 14.73 4.62
C SER A 51 4.02 14.70 6.04
N THR A 52 5.04 13.88 6.29
CA THR A 52 5.77 13.80 7.55
C THR A 52 7.12 14.53 7.52
N LEU A 53 7.47 15.17 6.41
CA LEU A 53 8.76 15.84 6.19
C LEU A 53 8.64 17.37 6.26
N PRO A 54 9.75 18.10 6.47
CA PRO A 54 9.75 19.55 6.65
C PRO A 54 9.13 20.36 5.50
N GLN A 55 9.09 19.80 4.28
CA GLN A 55 8.49 20.47 3.12
C GLN A 55 6.95 20.44 3.10
N ARG A 56 6.31 19.80 4.09
CA ARG A 56 4.84 19.79 4.20
C ARG A 56 4.30 21.23 4.22
N GLY A 57 3.28 21.51 3.42
CA GLY A 57 2.60 22.77 3.36
C GLY A 57 3.28 23.86 2.53
N VAL A 58 4.41 23.58 1.85
CA VAL A 58 4.97 24.54 0.88
C VAL A 58 4.06 24.67 -0.33
N GLU A 59 4.12 25.81 -1.02
CA GLU A 59 3.36 26.02 -2.24
C GLU A 59 3.67 24.93 -3.29
N GLY A 60 2.64 24.37 -3.90
CA GLY A 60 2.77 23.29 -4.86
C GLY A 60 3.05 21.91 -4.27
N PHE A 61 3.01 21.77 -2.93
CA PHE A 61 3.29 20.50 -2.23
C PHE A 61 2.52 19.31 -2.82
N GLU A 62 1.21 19.45 -2.99
CA GLU A 62 0.38 18.37 -3.52
C GLU A 62 0.78 17.93 -4.92
N LYS A 63 1.18 18.88 -5.77
CA LYS A 63 1.58 18.59 -7.16
C LYS A 63 2.95 17.92 -7.25
N ILE A 64 3.89 18.28 -6.37
CA ILE A 64 5.29 17.85 -6.49
C ILE A 64 5.59 16.66 -5.58
N PHE A 65 5.03 16.63 -4.38
CA PHE A 65 5.33 15.65 -3.34
C PHE A 65 4.14 14.74 -3.04
N GLY A 66 2.97 15.31 -2.83
CA GLY A 66 1.75 14.55 -2.53
C GLY A 66 1.32 13.65 -3.67
N THR A 67 1.42 14.15 -4.89
CA THR A 67 1.15 13.43 -6.15
C THR A 67 -0.09 12.51 -6.08
N PRO A 68 -1.28 13.05 -5.68
CA PRO A 68 -2.48 12.25 -5.60
C PRO A 68 -2.82 11.69 -6.98
N HIS A 69 -3.04 10.38 -7.06
CA HIS A 69 -3.30 9.74 -8.34
C HIS A 69 -4.81 9.63 -8.66
N GLY A 70 -5.68 9.66 -7.66
CA GLY A 70 -7.13 9.58 -7.81
C GLY A 70 -7.63 8.31 -8.52
N GLN A 71 -6.81 7.26 -8.57
CA GLN A 71 -7.13 6.03 -9.29
C GLN A 71 -7.90 5.05 -8.40
N ASP A 72 -8.84 4.34 -8.99
CA ASP A 72 -9.49 3.19 -8.37
C ASP A 72 -8.64 1.94 -8.64
N LEU A 73 -7.79 1.58 -7.68
CA LEU A 73 -6.88 0.44 -7.82
C LEU A 73 -7.62 -0.87 -7.98
N ALA A 74 -8.81 -1.03 -7.38
CA ALA A 74 -9.61 -2.23 -7.53
C ALA A 74 -10.08 -2.42 -8.98
N LYS A 75 -10.54 -1.34 -9.63
CA LYS A 75 -10.91 -1.40 -11.06
C LYS A 75 -9.71 -1.70 -11.95
N ILE A 76 -8.55 -1.15 -11.64
CA ILE A 76 -7.31 -1.43 -12.38
C ILE A 76 -6.98 -2.92 -12.30
N VAL A 77 -6.95 -3.48 -11.08
CA VAL A 77 -6.66 -4.91 -10.86
C VAL A 77 -7.71 -5.81 -11.51
N ALA A 78 -8.99 -5.46 -11.41
CA ALA A 78 -10.08 -6.16 -12.09
C ALA A 78 -9.90 -6.19 -13.61
N GLY A 79 -9.39 -5.10 -14.20
CA GLY A 79 -9.10 -5.00 -15.63
C GLY A 79 -8.05 -6.02 -16.10
N PHE A 80 -7.14 -6.45 -15.23
CA PHE A 80 -6.18 -7.54 -15.49
C PHE A 80 -6.74 -8.92 -15.18
N GLY A 81 -7.97 -9.05 -14.68
CA GLY A 81 -8.59 -10.32 -14.31
C GLY A 81 -7.98 -10.97 -13.07
N ILE A 82 -7.29 -10.21 -12.22
CA ILE A 82 -6.60 -10.72 -11.04
C ILE A 82 -7.56 -10.71 -9.83
N SER A 83 -7.48 -11.80 -9.05
CA SER A 83 -8.21 -11.93 -7.78
C SER A 83 -7.79 -10.83 -6.81
N HIS A 84 -8.76 -10.12 -6.24
CA HIS A 84 -8.47 -9.03 -5.30
C HIS A 84 -9.61 -8.81 -4.32
N GLU A 85 -9.28 -8.12 -3.23
CA GLU A 85 -10.25 -7.57 -2.29
C GLU A 85 -9.79 -6.21 -1.76
N VAL A 86 -10.74 -5.39 -1.29
CA VAL A 86 -10.48 -4.09 -0.67
C VAL A 86 -10.78 -4.20 0.82
N VAL A 87 -9.88 -3.70 1.65
CA VAL A 87 -10.03 -3.66 3.11
C VAL A 87 -9.82 -2.23 3.60
N ALA A 88 -10.55 -1.84 4.64
CA ALA A 88 -10.50 -0.50 5.23
C ALA A 88 -10.25 -0.50 6.74
N SER A 89 -10.01 -1.68 7.33
CA SER A 89 -9.69 -1.84 8.75
C SER A 89 -8.61 -2.89 8.96
N VAL A 90 -7.96 -2.82 10.12
CA VAL A 90 -6.95 -3.82 10.55
C VAL A 90 -7.58 -5.19 10.70
N GLU A 91 -8.81 -5.27 11.19
CA GLU A 91 -9.57 -6.49 11.38
C GLU A 91 -9.87 -7.17 10.04
N GLU A 92 -10.31 -6.41 9.04
CA GLU A 92 -10.53 -6.92 7.68
C GLU A 92 -9.22 -7.40 7.05
N LEU A 93 -8.12 -6.63 7.20
CA LEU A 93 -6.80 -7.02 6.71
C LEU A 93 -6.33 -8.34 7.34
N LYS A 94 -6.48 -8.52 8.65
CA LYS A 94 -6.15 -9.77 9.34
C LYS A 94 -6.95 -10.95 8.80
N VAL A 95 -8.23 -10.76 8.49
CA VAL A 95 -9.08 -11.81 7.92
C VAL A 95 -8.64 -12.13 6.50
N ALA A 96 -8.38 -11.11 5.68
CA ALA A 96 -7.91 -11.27 4.30
C ALA A 96 -6.58 -12.04 4.25
N MET A 97 -5.61 -11.68 5.08
CA MET A 97 -4.28 -12.30 5.13
C MET A 97 -4.28 -13.77 5.60
N ARG A 98 -5.35 -14.25 6.26
CA ARG A 98 -5.45 -15.65 6.67
C ARG A 98 -5.92 -16.58 5.55
N ARG A 99 -6.38 -16.02 4.44
CA ARG A 99 -6.83 -16.80 3.29
C ARG A 99 -5.64 -17.22 2.45
N VAL A 100 -5.58 -18.50 2.12
CA VAL A 100 -4.57 -19.03 1.20
C VAL A 100 -5.07 -18.86 -0.23
N HIS A 101 -4.26 -18.26 -1.06
CA HIS A 101 -4.55 -18.07 -2.48
C HIS A 101 -3.56 -18.88 -3.32
N PRO A 102 -4.05 -19.71 -4.28
CA PRO A 102 -3.19 -20.60 -5.06
C PRO A 102 -2.36 -19.89 -6.13
N ALA A 103 -2.59 -18.60 -6.35
CA ALA A 103 -1.91 -17.75 -7.32
C ALA A 103 -1.86 -16.31 -6.79
N LEU A 104 -1.45 -15.36 -7.63
CA LEU A 104 -1.45 -13.94 -7.27
C LEU A 104 -2.83 -13.48 -6.80
N HIS A 105 -2.87 -12.96 -5.59
CA HIS A 105 -4.01 -12.25 -5.00
C HIS A 105 -3.57 -10.88 -4.49
N ILE A 106 -4.40 -9.85 -4.68
CA ILE A 106 -4.08 -8.48 -4.30
C ILE A 106 -5.06 -7.98 -3.24
N ILE A 107 -4.54 -7.59 -2.08
CA ILE A 107 -5.31 -6.93 -1.03
C ILE A 107 -5.03 -5.43 -1.12
N ILE A 108 -6.05 -4.63 -1.40
CA ILE A 108 -5.95 -3.16 -1.44
C ILE A 108 -6.39 -2.64 -0.08
N ALA A 109 -5.42 -2.21 0.72
CA ALA A 109 -5.66 -1.66 2.05
C ALA A 109 -5.86 -0.15 1.95
N LYS A 110 -7.12 0.30 2.04
CA LYS A 110 -7.46 1.72 2.07
C LYS A 110 -7.03 2.35 3.37
N MET A 111 -6.19 3.38 3.26
CA MET A 111 -5.69 4.13 4.41
C MET A 111 -6.51 5.42 4.61
N PRO A 112 -6.49 5.99 5.83
CA PRO A 112 -6.92 7.38 6.03
C PRO A 112 -6.17 8.33 5.08
N ASP A 113 -6.74 9.51 4.87
CA ASP A 113 -6.07 10.53 4.08
C ASP A 113 -4.68 10.87 4.65
N ARG A 114 -3.80 11.37 3.78
CA ARG A 114 -2.38 11.61 4.11
C ARG A 114 -2.19 12.58 5.26
N GLU A 115 -3.08 13.58 5.36
CA GLU A 115 -3.01 14.60 6.43
C GLU A 115 -3.37 13.99 7.79
N SER A 116 -4.47 13.24 7.87
CA SER A 116 -4.89 12.54 9.09
C SER A 116 -3.82 11.53 9.53
N ASN A 117 -3.20 10.84 8.59
CA ASN A 117 -2.13 9.90 8.88
C ASN A 117 -0.88 10.61 9.43
N ALA A 118 -0.47 11.74 8.83
CA ALA A 118 0.66 12.53 9.31
C ALA A 118 0.43 13.07 10.73
N GLN A 119 -0.77 13.56 11.03
CA GLN A 119 -1.15 14.01 12.37
C GLN A 119 -1.07 12.88 13.40
N THR A 120 -1.52 11.68 13.02
CA THR A 120 -1.42 10.49 13.87
C THR A 120 0.03 10.13 14.17
N ILE A 121 0.89 10.13 13.16
CA ILE A 121 2.34 9.87 13.33
C ILE A 121 2.98 10.93 14.23
N GLU A 122 2.68 12.20 14.02
CA GLU A 122 3.18 13.31 14.86
C GLU A 122 2.77 13.13 16.33
N ALA A 123 1.51 12.77 16.59
CA ALA A 123 1.01 12.51 17.94
C ALA A 123 1.74 11.34 18.61
N VAL A 124 1.97 10.25 17.89
CA VAL A 124 2.73 9.08 18.39
C VAL A 124 4.17 9.47 18.70
N LEU A 125 4.83 10.21 17.81
CA LEU A 125 6.20 10.65 18.01
C LEU A 125 6.33 11.65 19.19
N ALA A 126 5.37 12.55 19.34
CA ALA A 126 5.32 13.47 20.48
C ALA A 126 5.22 12.69 21.80
N ARG A 127 4.31 11.73 21.85
CA ARG A 127 4.15 10.88 23.04
C ARG A 127 5.40 10.05 23.35
N TYR A 128 6.07 9.55 22.33
CA TYR A 128 7.32 8.81 22.51
C TYR A 128 8.42 9.71 23.09
N ARG A 129 8.56 10.96 22.59
CA ARG A 129 9.55 11.93 23.11
C ARG A 129 9.32 12.26 24.57
N GLU A 130 8.07 12.43 25.00
CA GLU A 130 7.72 12.63 26.40
C GLU A 130 8.17 11.47 27.29
N LEU A 131 8.01 10.22 26.81
CA LEU A 131 8.38 9.01 27.56
C LEU A 131 9.89 8.80 27.67
N VAL A 132 10.65 9.25 26.64
CA VAL A 132 12.12 9.07 26.60
C VAL A 132 12.86 10.24 27.26
N ALA A 133 12.22 11.40 27.41
CA ALA A 133 12.79 12.57 28.07
C ALA A 133 12.73 12.47 29.63
N LEU A 134 12.17 11.38 30.15
CA LEU A 134 12.16 11.04 31.58
C LEU A 134 13.37 10.17 31.93
#